data_be96d5b141e1c62002252df07c3d033b
#
_entry.id   be96d5b141e1c62002252df07c3d033b
#
_cell.length_a   1.000
_cell.length_b   1.000
_cell.length_c   1.000
_cell.angle_alpha   90.00
_cell.angle_beta   90.00
_cell.angle_gamma   90.00
#
_symmetry.space_group_name_H-M   'P 1'
#
loop_
_entity.id
_entity.type
_entity.pdbx_description
1 polymer ?
#
loop_
_entity_poly.entity_id
_entity_poly.type
_entity_poly.pdbx_seq_one_letter_code
_entity_poly.pdbx_strand_id
1 'polypeptide(L)'
;MTKQVTLAVLILLLLQSCTTAIIDEGDPSSLPPITRTITYESDVASIMTNYCITCHAGPAPNAGLDLSNYQNTRFSTEMGSLIQRMNNAANPMPPNGLVSPELRQIMDKWVTDGFLEN
;
A
#
# COMPACT_ATOMS: atom_id res chain seq x y z
N MET A 1 -35.01 -43.27 15.28
CA MET A 1 -34.38 -42.16 15.97
C MET A 1 -32.93 -41.93 15.56
N THR A 2 -32.11 -42.94 15.43
CA THR A 2 -30.67 -42.82 15.06
C THR A 2 -30.39 -42.20 13.69
N LYS A 3 -31.16 -42.53 12.65
CA LYS A 3 -30.99 -41.97 11.29
C LYS A 3 -31.32 -40.48 11.17
N GLN A 4 -32.27 -39.98 11.98
CA GLN A 4 -32.60 -38.55 11.95
C GLN A 4 -31.57 -37.71 12.69
N VAL A 5 -30.96 -38.24 13.75
CA VAL A 5 -29.90 -37.57 14.51
C VAL A 5 -28.60 -37.48 13.66
N THR A 6 -28.26 -38.53 12.93
CA THR A 6 -27.09 -38.52 12.03
C THR A 6 -27.23 -37.52 10.90
N LEU A 7 -28.44 -37.38 10.32
CA LEU A 7 -28.67 -36.40 9.23
C LEU A 7 -28.59 -34.96 9.77
N ALA A 8 -29.13 -34.70 10.96
CA ALA A 8 -29.07 -33.39 11.60
C ALA A 8 -27.64 -32.97 11.94
N VAL A 9 -26.79 -33.90 12.43
CA VAL A 9 -25.37 -33.64 12.72
C VAL A 9 -24.58 -33.38 11.43
N LEU A 10 -24.89 -34.11 10.34
CA LEU A 10 -24.23 -33.90 9.05
C LEU A 10 -24.57 -32.52 8.42
N ILE A 11 -25.81 -32.06 8.58
CA ILE A 11 -26.23 -30.74 8.10
C ILE A 11 -25.60 -29.62 8.96
N LEU A 12 -25.42 -29.84 10.26
CA LEU A 12 -24.79 -28.85 11.15
C LEU A 12 -23.29 -28.66 10.85
N LEU A 13 -22.62 -29.72 10.38
CA LEU A 13 -21.20 -29.68 9.99
C LEU A 13 -20.97 -28.94 8.65
N LEU A 14 -22.00 -28.84 7.79
CA LEU A 14 -21.90 -28.12 6.51
C LEU A 14 -22.10 -26.59 6.65
N LEU A 15 -22.49 -26.12 7.83
CA LEU A 15 -22.65 -24.69 8.14
C LEU A 15 -21.36 -24.04 8.67
N GLN A 16 -20.23 -24.72 8.61
CA GLN A 16 -18.91 -24.14 8.83
C GLN A 16 -18.59 -23.24 7.63
N SER A 17 -19.37 -22.17 7.53
CA SER A 17 -19.20 -21.13 6.52
C SER A 17 -17.82 -20.52 6.63
N CYS A 18 -17.15 -20.42 5.50
CA CYS A 18 -15.96 -19.60 5.30
C CYS A 18 -16.14 -18.25 5.99
N THR A 19 -15.35 -18.00 7.02
CA THR A 19 -15.10 -16.65 7.49
C THR A 19 -14.30 -15.97 6.36
N THR A 20 -14.98 -15.29 5.45
CA THR A 20 -14.32 -14.35 4.56
C THR A 20 -13.70 -13.30 5.44
N ALA A 21 -12.37 -13.30 5.55
CA ALA A 21 -11.65 -12.16 6.08
C ALA A 21 -12.12 -10.95 5.25
N ILE A 22 -12.77 -10.01 5.90
CA ILE A 22 -13.09 -8.71 5.28
C ILE A 22 -11.73 -8.04 5.13
N ILE A 23 -11.16 -8.11 3.92
CA ILE A 23 -10.00 -7.30 3.56
C ILE A 23 -10.54 -5.88 3.48
N ASP A 24 -10.09 -5.02 4.37
CA ASP A 24 -10.32 -3.59 4.24
C ASP A 24 -9.50 -3.12 3.03
N GLU A 25 -10.16 -2.98 1.89
CA GLU A 25 -9.51 -2.58 0.63
C GLU A 25 -8.81 -1.21 0.71
N GLY A 26 -9.03 -0.47 1.79
CA GLY A 26 -8.42 0.84 2.03
C GLY A 26 -7.13 0.80 2.85
N ASP A 27 -6.85 -0.27 3.59
CA ASP A 27 -5.72 -0.35 4.54
C ASP A 27 -4.59 -1.24 4.01
N PRO A 28 -3.37 -0.70 3.77
CA PRO A 28 -2.21 -1.50 3.37
C PRO A 28 -1.86 -2.61 4.37
N SER A 29 -2.16 -2.41 5.66
CA SER A 29 -1.85 -3.40 6.70
C SER A 29 -2.73 -4.65 6.64
N SER A 30 -3.84 -4.62 5.91
CA SER A 30 -4.72 -5.76 5.68
C SER A 30 -4.21 -6.72 4.61
N LEU A 31 -3.22 -6.30 3.82
CA LEU A 31 -2.63 -7.10 2.76
C LEU A 31 -1.63 -8.14 3.30
N PRO A 32 -1.41 -9.25 2.58
CA PRO A 32 -0.32 -10.16 2.89
C PRO A 32 1.02 -9.41 2.93
N PRO A 33 1.92 -9.73 3.89
CA PRO A 33 3.19 -9.03 4.01
C PRO A 33 4.09 -9.27 2.80
N ILE A 34 4.76 -8.21 2.34
CA ILE A 34 5.81 -8.32 1.32
C ILE A 34 7.04 -8.96 1.96
N THR A 35 7.47 -10.12 1.45
CA THR A 35 8.60 -10.89 1.99
C THR A 35 9.94 -10.60 1.31
N ARG A 36 9.90 -9.96 0.13
CA ARG A 36 11.12 -9.54 -0.59
C ARG A 36 11.58 -8.15 -0.16
N THR A 37 12.83 -7.86 -0.43
CA THR A 37 13.39 -6.50 -0.29
C THR A 37 12.80 -5.58 -1.35
N ILE A 38 12.52 -4.34 -0.97
CA ILE A 38 12.04 -3.27 -1.86
C ILE A 38 13.18 -2.30 -2.10
N THR A 39 13.40 -1.93 -3.36
CA THR A 39 14.39 -0.92 -3.74
C THR A 39 13.75 0.21 -4.55
N TYR A 40 14.44 1.35 -4.59
CA TYR A 40 13.97 2.49 -5.38
C TYR A 40 13.88 2.16 -6.87
N GLU A 41 14.95 1.63 -7.44
CA GLU A 41 15.01 1.36 -8.89
C GLU A 41 14.00 0.32 -9.36
N SER A 42 13.82 -0.75 -8.58
CA SER A 42 12.94 -1.84 -8.97
C SER A 42 11.46 -1.57 -8.70
N ASP A 43 11.15 -0.76 -7.69
CA ASP A 43 9.79 -0.65 -7.16
C ASP A 43 9.28 0.79 -7.07
N VAL A 44 10.03 1.65 -6.36
CA VAL A 44 9.55 2.99 -5.98
C VAL A 44 9.57 3.96 -7.16
N ALA A 45 10.57 3.88 -8.04
CA ALA A 45 10.71 4.78 -9.20
C ALA A 45 9.47 4.73 -10.11
N SER A 46 8.88 3.56 -10.31
CA SER A 46 7.67 3.42 -11.10
C SER A 46 6.45 4.07 -10.43
N ILE A 47 6.36 4.02 -9.11
CA ILE A 47 5.30 4.70 -8.35
C ILE A 47 5.45 6.22 -8.51
N MET A 48 6.66 6.74 -8.33
CA MET A 48 6.94 8.17 -8.50
C MET A 48 6.59 8.62 -9.93
N THR A 49 7.01 7.86 -10.93
CA THR A 49 6.77 8.18 -12.35
C THR A 49 5.28 8.24 -12.68
N ASN A 50 4.49 7.30 -12.19
CA ASN A 50 3.11 7.20 -12.58
C ASN A 50 2.16 8.12 -11.77
N TYR A 51 2.53 8.49 -10.55
CA TYR A 51 1.60 9.16 -9.63
C TYR A 51 2.08 10.51 -9.09
N CYS A 52 3.38 10.82 -9.17
CA CYS A 52 3.94 11.97 -8.45
C CYS A 52 4.61 13.00 -9.36
N ILE A 53 5.50 12.56 -10.27
CA ILE A 53 6.39 13.48 -11.00
C ILE A 53 5.68 14.37 -12.03
N THR A 54 4.47 14.04 -12.46
CA THR A 54 3.66 14.92 -13.31
C THR A 54 3.47 16.31 -12.67
N CYS A 55 3.39 16.37 -11.34
CA CYS A 55 3.25 17.60 -10.58
C CYS A 55 4.50 17.94 -9.77
N HIS A 56 5.31 16.95 -9.41
CA HIS A 56 6.45 17.10 -8.51
C HIS A 56 7.78 16.80 -9.22
N ALA A 57 7.99 17.44 -10.37
CA ALA A 57 9.26 17.42 -11.09
C ALA A 57 9.40 18.66 -11.98
N GLY A 58 10.59 18.84 -12.59
CA GLY A 58 10.87 19.92 -13.53
C GLY A 58 11.36 21.22 -12.87
N PRO A 59 11.42 22.31 -13.64
CA PRO A 59 12.03 23.55 -13.19
C PRO A 59 11.24 24.32 -12.13
N ALA A 60 9.93 24.02 -12.00
CA ALA A 60 9.04 24.64 -11.02
C ALA A 60 8.03 23.61 -10.48
N PRO A 61 8.49 22.63 -9.69
CA PRO A 61 7.61 21.59 -9.18
C PRO A 61 6.61 22.16 -8.17
N ASN A 62 5.40 21.58 -8.11
CA ASN A 62 4.38 22.00 -7.18
C ASN A 62 4.90 21.98 -5.73
N ALA A 63 4.64 23.05 -4.98
CA ALA A 63 5.12 23.29 -3.62
C ALA A 63 6.66 23.24 -3.47
N GLY A 64 7.41 23.41 -4.57
CA GLY A 64 8.86 23.29 -4.56
C GLY A 64 9.39 21.88 -4.29
N LEU A 65 8.52 20.87 -4.36
CA LEU A 65 8.84 19.47 -4.07
C LEU A 65 9.16 18.73 -5.37
N ASP A 66 10.42 18.34 -5.54
CA ASP A 66 10.88 17.49 -6.65
C ASP A 66 11.02 16.03 -6.19
N LEU A 67 10.33 15.12 -6.86
CA LEU A 67 10.36 13.67 -6.59
C LEU A 67 10.90 12.87 -7.78
N SER A 68 11.67 13.51 -8.66
CA SER A 68 12.13 12.92 -9.92
C SER A 68 13.31 11.95 -9.78
N ASN A 69 13.92 11.86 -8.60
CA ASN A 69 15.08 11.00 -8.38
C ASN A 69 15.08 10.38 -6.98
N TYR A 70 15.96 9.39 -6.79
CA TYR A 70 16.11 8.67 -5.54
C TYR A 70 16.36 9.59 -4.33
N GLN A 71 17.35 10.48 -4.42
CA GLN A 71 17.79 11.32 -3.30
C GLN A 71 16.65 12.20 -2.78
N ASN A 72 15.92 12.83 -3.69
CA ASN A 72 14.80 13.71 -3.37
C ASN A 72 13.61 12.93 -2.81
N THR A 73 13.30 11.78 -3.43
CA THR A 73 12.23 10.89 -2.95
C THR A 73 12.55 10.36 -1.55
N ARG A 74 13.77 9.88 -1.34
CA ARG A 74 14.23 9.43 -0.01
C ARG A 74 14.12 10.56 1.01
N PHE A 75 14.65 11.74 0.72
CA PHE A 75 14.59 12.87 1.64
C PHE A 75 13.14 13.23 2.01
N SER A 76 12.25 13.29 1.02
CA SER A 76 10.82 13.59 1.26
C SER A 76 10.11 12.51 2.06
N THR A 77 10.51 11.25 1.92
CA THR A 77 9.96 10.12 2.68
C THR A 77 10.49 10.10 4.11
N GLU A 78 11.79 10.32 4.29
CA GLU A 78 12.49 10.21 5.58
C GLU A 78 12.26 11.46 6.47
N MET A 79 12.35 12.65 5.88
CA MET A 79 12.33 13.92 6.61
C MET A 79 11.06 14.75 6.36
N GLY A 80 10.30 14.40 5.34
CA GLY A 80 9.10 15.12 4.94
C GLY A 80 7.81 14.38 5.31
N SER A 81 6.76 14.64 4.54
CA SER A 81 5.42 14.12 4.78
C SER A 81 4.91 13.19 3.66
N LEU A 82 5.79 12.65 2.80
CA LEU A 82 5.37 11.87 1.64
C LEU A 82 4.47 10.69 2.03
N ILE A 83 4.93 9.83 2.94
CA ILE A 83 4.14 8.68 3.41
C ILE A 83 2.84 9.12 4.08
N GLN A 84 2.90 10.14 4.93
CA GLN A 84 1.71 10.66 5.60
C GLN A 84 0.66 11.15 4.60
N ARG A 85 1.08 11.84 3.54
CA ARG A 85 0.18 12.35 2.49
C ARG A 85 -0.39 11.24 1.63
N MET A 86 0.41 10.21 1.33
CA MET A 86 -0.06 9.03 0.58
C MET A 86 -1.12 8.22 1.33
N ASN A 87 -1.13 8.28 2.68
CA ASN A 87 -2.06 7.53 3.53
C ASN A 87 -3.21 8.39 4.10
N ASN A 88 -3.28 9.67 3.78
CA ASN A 88 -4.29 10.59 4.33
C ASN A 88 -5.51 10.69 3.40
N ALA A 89 -6.56 9.95 3.67
CA ALA A 89 -7.79 9.99 2.88
C ALA A 89 -8.51 11.35 2.87
N ALA A 90 -8.34 12.16 3.92
CA ALA A 90 -8.97 13.49 4.01
C ALA A 90 -8.24 14.55 3.17
N ASN A 91 -6.94 14.35 2.91
CA ASN A 91 -6.12 15.29 2.14
C ASN A 91 -5.01 14.51 1.40
N PRO A 92 -5.38 13.67 0.43
CA PRO A 92 -4.46 12.72 -0.18
C PRO A 92 -3.46 13.37 -1.14
N MET A 93 -2.37 12.66 -1.41
CA MET A 93 -1.50 12.83 -2.57
C MET A 93 -1.33 11.46 -3.26
N PRO A 94 -1.66 11.38 -4.54
CA PRO A 94 -2.19 12.40 -5.46
C PRO A 94 -3.54 12.98 -5.02
N PRO A 95 -3.89 14.24 -5.43
CA PRO A 95 -5.10 14.92 -4.96
C PRO A 95 -6.41 14.28 -5.46
N ASN A 96 -6.33 13.40 -6.46
CA ASN A 96 -7.49 12.68 -7.01
C ASN A 96 -7.91 11.45 -6.18
N GLY A 97 -7.21 11.16 -5.11
CA GLY A 97 -7.48 10.03 -4.22
C GLY A 97 -6.22 9.24 -3.86
N LEU A 98 -6.37 8.34 -2.91
CA LEU A 98 -5.26 7.48 -2.50
C LEU A 98 -4.83 6.57 -3.66
N VAL A 99 -3.53 6.36 -3.80
CA VAL A 99 -3.01 5.24 -4.60
C VAL A 99 -3.40 3.91 -3.93
N SER A 100 -3.37 2.82 -4.70
CA SER A 100 -3.85 1.54 -4.19
C SER A 100 -3.10 1.10 -2.91
N PRO A 101 -3.75 0.29 -2.05
CA PRO A 101 -3.12 -0.21 -0.83
C PRO A 101 -1.80 -0.94 -1.07
N GLU A 102 -1.69 -1.69 -2.19
CA GLU A 102 -0.47 -2.42 -2.55
C GLU A 102 0.71 -1.48 -2.80
N LEU A 103 0.48 -0.37 -3.51
CA LEU A 103 1.54 0.61 -3.77
C LEU A 103 1.95 1.35 -2.50
N ARG A 104 1.01 1.62 -1.61
CA ARG A 104 1.31 2.21 -0.30
C ARG A 104 2.08 1.24 0.58
N GLN A 105 1.73 -0.06 0.56
CA GLN A 105 2.48 -1.11 1.26
C GLN A 105 3.92 -1.23 0.75
N ILE A 106 4.16 -1.08 -0.57
CA ILE A 106 5.51 -1.04 -1.14
C ILE A 106 6.29 0.14 -0.57
N MET A 107 5.69 1.33 -0.48
CA MET A 107 6.34 2.51 0.09
C MET A 107 6.68 2.32 1.57
N ASP A 108 5.76 1.78 2.37
CA ASP A 108 5.98 1.50 3.79
C ASP A 108 7.08 0.43 3.98
N LYS A 109 7.11 -0.58 3.11
CA LYS A 109 8.16 -1.60 3.12
C LYS A 109 9.52 -1.02 2.73
N TRP A 110 9.59 -0.12 1.75
CA TRP A 110 10.83 0.57 1.38
C TRP A 110 11.42 1.37 2.56
N VAL A 111 10.58 2.03 3.35
CA VAL A 111 10.99 2.69 4.59
C VAL A 111 11.61 1.67 5.57
N THR A 112 10.92 0.54 5.81
CA THR A 112 11.39 -0.49 6.74
C THR A 112 12.65 -1.22 6.26
N ASP A 113 12.86 -1.30 4.94
CA ASP A 113 14.08 -1.86 4.34
C ASP A 113 15.28 -0.88 4.34
N GLY A 114 15.09 0.35 4.82
CA GLY A 114 16.17 1.33 4.99
C GLY A 114 16.43 2.17 3.74
N PHE A 115 15.42 2.40 2.91
CA PHE A 115 15.50 3.27 1.73
C PHE A 115 16.55 2.81 0.71
N LEU A 116 16.62 1.53 0.42
CA LEU A 116 17.60 1.00 -0.54
C LEU A 116 17.39 1.57 -1.95
N GLU A 117 18.49 1.94 -2.63
CA GLU A 117 18.44 2.47 -3.98
C GLU A 117 18.31 1.36 -5.03
N ASN A 118 19.14 0.30 -4.92
CA ASN A 118 19.24 -0.86 -5.82
C ASN A 118 19.52 -2.16 -5.06
#